data_2cef3f6b843a50267bbd50f989f04a8b
#
_entry.id   2cef3f6b843a50267bbd50f989f04a8b
#
_cell.length_a   1.000
_cell.length_b   1.000
_cell.length_c   1.000
_cell.angle_alpha   90.00
_cell.angle_beta   90.00
_cell.angle_gamma   90.00
#
_symmetry.space_group_name_H-M   'P 1'
#
loop_
_entity.id
_entity.type
_entity.pdbx_description
1 polymer ?
#
loop_
_entity_poly.entity_id
_entity_poly.type
_entity_poly.pdbx_seq_one_letter_code
_entity_poly.pdbx_strand_id
1 'polypeptide(L)'
;MSLPAIAEKDFQDTVRSRGMLILVALFSVLVAAFAVVVRPSGQGGEQFATELLLRYFVGPLLVTSLVPLVGIVVGYNAVSGERESGSLKLLLSLPHSRADVVFGKVLGRGAALSLAVVTGFLLPGIVLFALAQTGALATFNVGSFLGYTVFAAVLGVVFVSIAVGCSAAAE
;
A
#
# COMPACT_ATOMS: atom_id res chain seq x y z
N MET A 1 -3.87 -9.28 -26.49
CA MET A 1 -4.32 -9.24 -25.07
C MET A 1 -4.89 -7.84 -24.84
N SER A 2 -5.99 -7.73 -24.12
CA SER A 2 -6.60 -6.41 -23.80
C SER A 2 -5.88 -5.78 -22.59
N LEU A 3 -5.97 -4.47 -22.42
CA LEU A 3 -5.45 -3.73 -21.25
C LEU A 3 -5.77 -4.44 -19.91
N PRO A 4 -6.98 -4.99 -19.67
CA PRO A 4 -7.26 -5.74 -18.46
C PRO A 4 -6.41 -7.01 -18.29
N ALA A 5 -6.01 -7.69 -19.36
CA ALA A 5 -5.16 -8.88 -19.22
C ALA A 5 -3.73 -8.53 -18.78
N ILE A 6 -3.21 -7.38 -19.22
CA ILE A 6 -1.92 -6.86 -18.77
C ILE A 6 -2.01 -6.47 -17.28
N ALA A 7 -3.07 -5.78 -16.91
CA ALA A 7 -3.30 -5.35 -15.53
C ALA A 7 -3.46 -6.57 -14.59
N GLU A 8 -4.21 -7.57 -15.00
CA GLU A 8 -4.41 -8.81 -14.22
C GLU A 8 -3.10 -9.57 -13.99
N LYS A 9 -2.29 -9.73 -15.05
CA LYS A 9 -0.98 -10.36 -14.92
C LYS A 9 -0.09 -9.60 -13.95
N ASP A 10 0.07 -8.30 -14.13
CA ASP A 10 0.94 -7.46 -13.30
C ASP A 10 0.46 -7.41 -11.83
N PHE A 11 -0.86 -7.44 -11.62
CA PHE A 11 -1.47 -7.58 -10.30
C PHE A 11 -1.06 -8.90 -9.63
N GLN A 12 -1.24 -10.03 -10.33
CA GLN A 12 -0.93 -11.35 -9.79
C GLN A 12 0.55 -11.51 -9.48
N ASP A 13 1.42 -11.04 -10.38
CA ASP A 13 2.87 -11.09 -10.21
C ASP A 13 3.32 -10.23 -9.01
N THR A 14 2.72 -9.05 -8.84
CA THR A 14 3.02 -8.14 -7.73
C THR A 14 2.56 -8.71 -6.40
N VAL A 15 1.32 -9.19 -6.30
CA VAL A 15 0.76 -9.75 -5.06
C VAL A 15 1.52 -11.01 -4.61
N ARG A 16 1.97 -11.83 -5.54
CA ARG A 16 2.73 -13.05 -5.23
C ARG A 16 4.22 -12.81 -4.97
N SER A 17 4.70 -11.60 -5.17
CA SER A 17 6.12 -11.29 -4.95
C SER A 17 6.47 -11.42 -3.46
N ARG A 18 7.61 -12.06 -3.16
CA ARG A 18 8.12 -12.20 -1.79
C ARG A 18 8.32 -10.83 -1.12
N GLY A 19 8.77 -9.84 -1.90
CA GLY A 19 8.95 -8.48 -1.41
C GLY A 19 7.65 -7.86 -0.91
N MET A 20 6.55 -8.05 -1.65
CA MET A 20 5.23 -7.57 -1.27
C MET A 20 4.72 -8.22 0.01
N LEU A 21 4.88 -9.55 0.15
CA LEU A 21 4.46 -10.28 1.34
C LEU A 21 5.25 -9.84 2.58
N ILE A 22 6.58 -9.70 2.47
CA ILE A 22 7.43 -9.21 3.57
C ILE A 22 7.01 -7.80 3.98
N LEU A 23 6.69 -6.97 3.03
CA LEU A 23 6.33 -5.57 3.25
C LEU A 23 4.97 -5.44 3.94
N VAL A 24 3.97 -6.20 3.51
CA VAL A 24 2.66 -6.28 4.19
C VAL A 24 2.83 -6.78 5.61
N ALA A 25 3.61 -7.85 5.82
CA ALA A 25 3.86 -8.40 7.14
C ALA A 25 4.58 -7.39 8.05
N LEU A 26 5.64 -6.75 7.55
CA LEU A 26 6.39 -5.74 8.29
C LEU A 26 5.51 -4.55 8.67
N PHE A 27 4.73 -4.04 7.72
CA PHE A 27 3.81 -2.95 7.94
C PHE A 27 2.74 -3.30 8.99
N SER A 28 2.11 -4.48 8.86
CA SER A 28 1.09 -4.96 9.80
C SER A 28 1.64 -5.10 11.22
N VAL A 29 2.82 -5.72 11.35
CA VAL A 29 3.48 -5.91 12.65
C VAL A 29 3.87 -4.56 13.26
N LEU A 30 4.42 -3.64 12.47
CA LEU A 30 4.84 -2.32 12.92
C LEU A 30 3.66 -1.50 13.45
N VAL A 31 2.56 -1.45 12.71
CA VAL A 31 1.35 -0.72 13.12
C VAL A 31 0.71 -1.39 14.34
N ALA A 32 0.63 -2.73 14.38
CA ALA A 32 0.09 -3.45 15.53
C ALA A 32 0.95 -3.28 16.78
N ALA A 33 2.26 -3.37 16.66
CA ALA A 33 3.20 -3.14 17.77
C ALA A 33 3.06 -1.73 18.32
N PHE A 34 2.96 -0.75 17.43
CA PHE A 34 2.75 0.65 17.81
C PHE A 34 1.44 0.83 18.59
N ALA A 35 0.35 0.21 18.13
CA ALA A 35 -0.95 0.25 18.80
C ALA A 35 -0.89 -0.35 20.22
N VAL A 36 -0.04 -1.36 20.45
CA VAL A 36 0.13 -1.98 21.76
C VAL A 36 1.04 -1.16 22.69
N VAL A 37 2.12 -0.57 22.15
CA VAL A 37 3.11 0.18 22.94
C VAL A 37 2.57 1.53 23.41
N VAL A 38 1.83 2.23 22.56
CA VAL A 38 1.27 3.55 22.88
C VAL A 38 -0.07 3.42 23.62
N ARG A 39 -0.16 2.52 24.60
CA ARG A 39 -1.35 2.46 25.48
C ARG A 39 -1.41 3.75 26.31
N PRO A 40 -2.53 4.47 26.30
CA PRO A 40 -2.71 5.59 27.22
C PRO A 40 -2.85 5.03 28.64
N SER A 41 -1.76 5.06 29.39
CA SER A 41 -1.75 4.76 30.81
C SER A 41 -1.91 6.07 31.59
N GLY A 42 -3.14 6.52 31.85
CA GLY A 42 -3.38 7.72 32.64
C GLY A 42 -4.82 8.16 32.74
N GLN A 43 -5.20 8.60 33.93
CA GLN A 43 -6.50 9.20 34.26
C GLN A 43 -6.63 10.56 33.56
N GLY A 44 -7.21 10.62 32.40
CA GLY A 44 -7.44 11.87 31.67
C GLY A 44 -7.48 11.73 30.15
N GLY A 45 -7.35 10.51 29.64
CA GLY A 45 -7.14 10.25 28.21
C GLY A 45 -8.37 9.85 27.40
N GLU A 46 -9.53 10.46 27.61
CA GLU A 46 -10.76 10.06 26.90
C GLU A 46 -10.74 10.28 25.38
N GLN A 47 -9.80 11.04 24.85
CA GLN A 47 -9.69 11.31 23.39
C GLN A 47 -8.36 10.85 22.78
N PHE A 48 -7.52 10.16 23.53
CA PHE A 48 -6.12 9.98 23.20
C PHE A 48 -5.81 8.85 22.23
N ALA A 49 -6.66 7.83 22.10
CA ALA A 49 -6.18 6.57 21.59
C ALA A 49 -6.08 6.47 20.07
N THR A 50 -7.17 6.51 19.33
CA THR A 50 -7.16 6.20 17.91
C THR A 50 -6.72 7.37 17.05
N GLU A 51 -7.21 8.55 17.37
CA GLU A 51 -6.96 9.75 16.55
C GLU A 51 -5.53 10.26 16.69
N LEU A 52 -4.95 10.19 17.89
CA LEU A 52 -3.55 10.55 18.14
C LEU A 52 -2.58 9.54 17.53
N LEU A 53 -2.86 8.23 17.66
CA LEU A 53 -2.08 7.19 17.01
C LEU A 53 -2.07 7.36 15.49
N LEU A 54 -3.24 7.56 14.88
CA LEU A 54 -3.37 7.77 13.46
C LEU A 54 -2.74 9.11 13.03
N ARG A 55 -2.99 10.17 13.76
CA ARG A 55 -2.58 11.53 13.36
C ARG A 55 -1.10 11.81 13.57
N TYR A 56 -0.51 11.34 14.66
CA TYR A 56 0.88 11.70 15.01
C TYR A 56 1.91 10.62 14.69
N PHE A 57 1.52 9.35 14.63
CA PHE A 57 2.47 8.26 14.42
C PHE A 57 2.21 7.47 13.15
N VAL A 58 1.01 6.94 12.96
CA VAL A 58 0.68 6.12 11.78
C VAL A 58 0.60 7.02 10.54
N GLY A 59 -0.02 8.19 10.65
CA GLY A 59 -0.13 9.14 9.56
C GLY A 59 1.24 9.63 9.06
N PRO A 60 2.01 10.37 9.87
CA PRO A 60 3.26 10.98 9.41
C PRO A 60 4.36 9.96 9.09
N LEU A 61 4.55 8.96 9.95
CA LEU A 61 5.68 8.05 9.78
C LEU A 61 5.40 6.93 8.79
N LEU A 62 4.26 6.28 8.89
CA LEU A 62 3.96 5.11 8.07
C LEU A 62 3.28 5.49 6.74
N VAL A 63 2.23 6.29 6.79
CA VAL A 63 1.45 6.59 5.58
C VAL A 63 2.19 7.59 4.70
N THR A 64 2.73 8.68 5.24
CA THR A 64 3.37 9.71 4.42
C THR A 64 4.80 9.38 4.01
N SER A 65 5.49 8.46 4.69
CA SER A 65 6.86 8.09 4.35
C SER A 65 6.94 6.70 3.73
N LEU A 66 6.35 5.70 4.37
CA LEU A 66 6.55 4.30 4.00
C LEU A 66 5.70 3.92 2.78
N VAL A 67 4.45 4.37 2.69
CA VAL A 67 3.59 4.07 1.54
C VAL A 67 4.14 4.65 0.23
N PRO A 68 4.59 5.93 0.15
CA PRO A 68 5.27 6.45 -1.02
C PRO A 68 6.53 5.68 -1.41
N LEU A 69 7.38 5.37 -0.42
CA LEU A 69 8.62 4.62 -0.66
C LEU A 69 8.33 3.25 -1.27
N VAL A 70 7.34 2.56 -0.74
CA VAL A 70 6.88 1.29 -1.29
C VAL A 70 6.29 1.44 -2.68
N GLY A 71 5.47 2.45 -2.90
CA GLY A 71 4.91 2.77 -4.21
C GLY A 71 6.01 2.97 -5.26
N ILE A 72 7.08 3.69 -4.90
CA ILE A 72 8.24 3.88 -5.76
C ILE A 72 8.96 2.54 -6.02
N VAL A 73 9.22 1.74 -5.00
CA VAL A 73 9.91 0.44 -5.14
C VAL A 73 9.10 -0.52 -6.01
N VAL A 74 7.79 -0.58 -5.83
CA VAL A 74 6.88 -1.42 -6.64
C VAL A 74 6.82 -0.93 -8.09
N GLY A 75 6.87 0.38 -8.31
CA GLY A 75 6.80 0.98 -9.65
C GLY A 75 8.14 1.07 -10.40
N TYR A 76 9.26 1.15 -9.68
CA TYR A 76 10.58 1.44 -10.24
C TYR A 76 10.99 0.54 -11.41
N ASN A 77 10.85 -0.77 -11.27
CA ASN A 77 11.22 -1.74 -12.31
C ASN A 77 10.05 -2.19 -13.20
N ALA A 78 8.98 -1.41 -13.27
CA ALA A 78 7.78 -1.81 -14.00
C ALA A 78 8.02 -2.00 -15.49
N VAL A 79 8.75 -1.11 -16.11
CA VAL A 79 9.02 -1.10 -17.55
C VAL A 79 10.50 -1.38 -17.82
N SER A 80 11.40 -0.75 -17.07
CA SER A 80 12.86 -0.93 -17.22
C SER A 80 13.29 -2.38 -17.00
N GLY A 81 12.76 -3.08 -16.00
CA GLY A 81 13.10 -4.48 -15.76
C GLY A 81 12.64 -5.43 -16.88
N GLU A 82 11.51 -5.17 -17.53
CA GLU A 82 11.08 -5.95 -18.69
C GLU A 82 11.87 -5.60 -19.95
N ARG A 83 12.37 -4.39 -20.06
CA ARG A 83 13.27 -3.97 -21.14
C ARG A 83 14.62 -4.69 -21.02
N GLU A 84 15.21 -4.72 -19.82
CA GLU A 84 16.48 -5.42 -19.57
C GLU A 84 16.38 -6.92 -19.80
N SER A 85 15.27 -7.56 -19.40
CA SER A 85 15.02 -8.99 -19.61
C SER A 85 14.63 -9.34 -21.06
N GLY A 86 14.38 -8.34 -21.91
CA GLY A 86 13.92 -8.52 -23.28
C GLY A 86 12.44 -8.91 -23.42
N SER A 87 11.73 -9.12 -22.33
CA SER A 87 10.30 -9.49 -22.34
C SER A 87 9.41 -8.37 -22.89
N LEU A 88 9.84 -7.11 -22.80
CA LEU A 88 9.15 -5.97 -23.38
C LEU A 88 9.05 -6.09 -24.92
N LYS A 89 10.06 -6.66 -25.60
CA LYS A 89 10.03 -6.88 -27.06
C LYS A 89 8.94 -7.86 -27.45
N LEU A 90 8.72 -8.89 -26.64
CA LEU A 90 7.65 -9.87 -26.85
C LEU A 90 6.27 -9.24 -26.61
N LEU A 91 6.14 -8.38 -25.58
CA LEU A 91 4.92 -7.64 -25.28
C LEU A 91 4.55 -6.66 -26.42
N LEU A 92 5.53 -5.95 -26.97
CA LEU A 92 5.33 -4.99 -28.05
C LEU A 92 5.21 -5.63 -29.45
N SER A 93 5.55 -6.91 -29.61
CA SER A 93 5.27 -7.67 -30.85
C SER A 93 3.79 -8.03 -31.01
N LEU A 94 3.02 -7.93 -29.93
CA LEU A 94 1.56 -8.06 -29.96
C LEU A 94 0.93 -6.74 -30.38
N PRO A 95 -0.30 -6.71 -30.93
CA PRO A 95 -0.96 -5.49 -31.38
C PRO A 95 -1.45 -4.64 -30.20
N HIS A 96 -0.51 -4.03 -29.46
CA HIS A 96 -0.77 -3.20 -28.28
C HIS A 96 -0.11 -1.85 -28.45
N SER A 97 -0.79 -0.81 -28.01
CA SER A 97 -0.16 0.50 -27.90
C SER A 97 0.77 0.55 -26.65
N ARG A 98 1.83 1.36 -26.75
CA ARG A 98 2.71 1.62 -25.59
C ARG A 98 1.93 2.15 -24.39
N ALA A 99 0.89 2.93 -24.66
CA ALA A 99 0.01 3.47 -23.63
C ALA A 99 -0.75 2.35 -22.89
N ASP A 100 -1.27 1.33 -23.61
CA ASP A 100 -1.99 0.22 -22.99
C ASP A 100 -1.09 -0.57 -22.02
N VAL A 101 0.18 -0.72 -22.35
CA VAL A 101 1.16 -1.38 -21.48
C VAL A 101 1.39 -0.58 -20.21
N VAL A 102 1.63 0.73 -20.33
CA VAL A 102 1.88 1.60 -19.16
C VAL A 102 0.64 1.69 -18.27
N PHE A 103 -0.54 1.93 -18.85
CA PHE A 103 -1.78 1.98 -18.08
C PHE A 103 -2.14 0.64 -17.43
N GLY A 104 -1.92 -0.48 -18.12
CA GLY A 104 -2.11 -1.81 -17.57
C GLY A 104 -1.23 -2.05 -16.33
N LYS A 105 0.03 -1.63 -16.39
CA LYS A 105 0.96 -1.73 -15.27
C LYS A 105 0.60 -0.83 -14.09
N VAL A 106 0.18 0.40 -14.38
CA VAL A 106 -0.30 1.32 -13.32
C VAL A 106 -1.50 0.73 -12.61
N LEU A 107 -2.48 0.22 -13.36
CA LEU A 107 -3.69 -0.40 -12.79
C LEU A 107 -3.36 -1.68 -12.02
N GLY A 108 -2.56 -2.59 -12.59
CA GLY A 108 -2.21 -3.86 -11.95
C GLY A 108 -1.43 -3.66 -10.65
N ARG A 109 -0.35 -2.88 -10.69
CA ARG A 109 0.49 -2.60 -9.51
C ARG A 109 -0.20 -1.71 -8.49
N GLY A 110 -0.97 -0.72 -8.96
CA GLY A 110 -1.77 0.14 -8.08
C GLY A 110 -2.82 -0.65 -7.31
N ALA A 111 -3.54 -1.55 -7.98
CA ALA A 111 -4.50 -2.45 -7.34
C ALA A 111 -3.82 -3.41 -6.35
N ALA A 112 -2.66 -3.98 -6.71
CA ALA A 112 -1.89 -4.85 -5.83
C ALA A 112 -1.41 -4.12 -4.57
N LEU A 113 -0.90 -2.89 -4.71
CA LEU A 113 -0.50 -2.09 -3.56
C LEU A 113 -1.69 -1.67 -2.71
N SER A 114 -2.82 -1.30 -3.33
CA SER A 114 -4.05 -1.00 -2.59
C SER A 114 -4.52 -2.19 -1.76
N LEU A 115 -4.51 -3.40 -2.34
CA LEU A 115 -4.83 -4.63 -1.63
C LEU A 115 -3.86 -4.88 -0.47
N ALA A 116 -2.56 -4.66 -0.69
CA ALA A 116 -1.54 -4.80 0.34
C ALA A 116 -1.73 -3.82 1.50
N VAL A 117 -2.05 -2.56 1.20
CA VAL A 117 -2.36 -1.55 2.22
C VAL A 117 -3.60 -1.98 3.02
N VAL A 118 -4.69 -2.34 2.36
CA VAL A 118 -5.92 -2.78 3.04
C VAL A 118 -5.65 -3.99 3.92
N THR A 119 -4.97 -5.02 3.43
CA THR A 119 -4.63 -6.22 4.21
C THR A 119 -3.66 -5.90 5.34
N GLY A 120 -2.70 -4.99 5.12
CA GLY A 120 -1.75 -4.52 6.12
C GLY A 120 -2.42 -3.78 7.29
N PHE A 121 -3.52 -3.06 7.04
CA PHE A 121 -4.31 -2.40 8.08
C PHE A 121 -5.30 -3.32 8.77
N LEU A 122 -5.64 -4.49 8.22
CA LEU A 122 -6.60 -5.40 8.83
C LEU A 122 -6.17 -5.88 10.22
N LEU A 123 -4.94 -6.37 10.37
CA LEU A 123 -4.44 -6.85 11.66
C LEU A 123 -4.42 -5.76 12.73
N PRO A 124 -3.83 -4.56 12.49
CA PRO A 124 -3.92 -3.44 13.42
C PRO A 124 -5.36 -3.03 13.75
N GLY A 125 -6.25 -3.03 12.77
CA GLY A 125 -7.65 -2.71 12.96
C GLY A 125 -8.36 -3.67 13.92
N ILE A 126 -8.12 -4.97 13.76
CA ILE A 126 -8.66 -6.01 14.66
C ILE A 126 -8.09 -5.83 16.07
N VAL A 127 -6.79 -5.58 16.20
CA VAL A 127 -6.13 -5.35 17.50
C VAL A 127 -6.70 -4.12 18.19
N LEU A 128 -6.82 -3.00 17.50
CA LEU A 128 -7.37 -1.76 18.05
C LEU A 128 -8.84 -1.92 18.45
N PHE A 129 -9.63 -2.60 17.64
CA PHE A 129 -11.03 -2.89 17.93
C PHE A 129 -11.16 -3.79 19.18
N ALA A 130 -10.35 -4.84 19.29
CA ALA A 130 -10.36 -5.73 20.46
C ALA A 130 -9.93 -4.99 21.74
N LEU A 131 -8.91 -4.13 21.67
CA LEU A 131 -8.46 -3.30 22.81
C LEU A 131 -9.53 -2.31 23.24
N ALA A 132 -10.30 -1.76 22.30
CA ALA A 132 -11.43 -0.87 22.63
C ALA A 132 -12.54 -1.63 23.39
N GLN A 133 -12.84 -2.87 23.03
CA GLN A 133 -13.84 -3.70 23.72
C GLN A 133 -13.44 -4.09 25.15
N THR A 134 -12.14 -4.21 25.41
CA THR A 134 -11.63 -4.53 26.76
C THR A 134 -11.48 -3.30 27.66
N GLY A 135 -11.82 -2.11 27.19
CA GLY A 135 -11.62 -0.85 27.92
C GLY A 135 -10.13 -0.42 28.00
N ALA A 136 -9.25 -1.13 27.30
CA ALA A 136 -7.82 -0.78 27.23
C ALA A 136 -7.57 0.45 26.33
N LEU A 137 -8.56 0.80 25.48
CA LEU A 137 -8.62 2.01 24.66
C LEU A 137 -9.94 2.72 24.92
N ALA A 138 -9.90 4.03 25.10
CA ALA A 138 -11.10 4.80 25.42
C ALA A 138 -12.13 4.78 24.29
N THR A 139 -11.70 4.91 23.04
CA THR A 139 -12.57 4.87 21.86
C THR A 139 -11.81 4.40 20.62
N PHE A 140 -12.43 3.56 19.80
CA PHE A 140 -11.94 3.22 18.44
C PHE A 140 -12.91 3.79 17.41
N ASN A 141 -12.48 4.79 16.67
CA ASN A 141 -13.27 5.37 15.59
C ASN A 141 -13.01 4.64 14.28
N VAL A 142 -13.92 3.72 13.96
CA VAL A 142 -13.85 2.92 12.71
C VAL A 142 -13.83 3.82 11.46
N GLY A 143 -14.60 4.91 11.46
CA GLY A 143 -14.67 5.83 10.33
C GLY A 143 -13.32 6.50 10.05
N SER A 144 -12.66 7.02 11.08
CA SER A 144 -11.32 7.61 10.96
C SER A 144 -10.30 6.56 10.49
N PHE A 145 -10.33 5.35 11.03
CA PHE A 145 -9.43 4.28 10.64
C PHE A 145 -9.60 3.87 9.16
N LEU A 146 -10.83 3.70 8.70
CA LEU A 146 -11.12 3.41 7.30
C LEU A 146 -10.72 4.58 6.40
N GLY A 147 -10.98 5.81 6.82
CA GLY A 147 -10.53 7.01 6.09
C GLY A 147 -9.02 7.03 5.86
N TYR A 148 -8.23 6.71 6.90
CA TYR A 148 -6.78 6.59 6.78
C TYR A 148 -6.35 5.45 5.86
N THR A 149 -7.02 4.30 5.93
CA THR A 149 -6.73 3.16 5.05
C THR A 149 -6.96 3.50 3.58
N VAL A 150 -8.09 4.15 3.29
CA VAL A 150 -8.41 4.62 1.93
C VAL A 150 -7.42 5.67 1.46
N PHE A 151 -7.10 6.65 2.31
CA PHE A 151 -6.11 7.68 2.00
C PHE A 151 -4.73 7.07 1.69
N ALA A 152 -4.28 6.11 2.51
CA ALA A 152 -3.02 5.39 2.29
C ALA A 152 -3.02 4.62 0.96
N ALA A 153 -4.11 3.95 0.62
CA ALA A 153 -4.24 3.23 -0.64
C ALA A 153 -4.19 4.18 -1.85
N VAL A 154 -4.92 5.30 -1.81
CA VAL A 154 -4.90 6.32 -2.87
C VAL A 154 -3.50 6.92 -3.02
N LEU A 155 -2.85 7.27 -1.91
CA LEU A 155 -1.49 7.78 -1.91
C LEU A 155 -0.53 6.78 -2.56
N GLY A 156 -0.64 5.50 -2.24
CA GLY A 156 0.15 4.43 -2.84
C GLY A 156 -0.04 4.35 -4.36
N VAL A 157 -1.28 4.41 -4.85
CA VAL A 157 -1.58 4.41 -6.28
C VAL A 157 -0.94 5.60 -6.99
N VAL A 158 -0.97 6.79 -6.39
CA VAL A 158 -0.34 7.99 -6.95
C VAL A 158 1.17 7.79 -7.11
N PHE A 159 1.85 7.30 -6.07
CA PHE A 159 3.30 7.09 -6.13
C PHE A 159 3.71 5.94 -7.07
N VAL A 160 2.91 4.85 -7.14
CA VAL A 160 3.11 3.81 -8.16
C VAL A 160 2.96 4.40 -9.57
N SER A 161 1.95 5.24 -9.79
CA SER A 161 1.73 5.86 -11.10
C SER A 161 2.89 6.73 -11.54
N ILE A 162 3.43 7.53 -10.61
CA ILE A 162 4.63 8.36 -10.85
C ILE A 162 5.84 7.47 -11.16
N ALA A 163 6.07 6.43 -10.35
CA ALA A 163 7.22 5.55 -10.51
C ALA A 163 7.16 4.74 -11.82
N VAL A 164 5.99 4.23 -12.20
CA VAL A 164 5.78 3.56 -13.50
C VAL A 164 5.98 4.53 -14.65
N GLY A 165 5.47 5.76 -14.53
CA GLY A 165 5.69 6.82 -15.52
C GLY A 165 7.16 7.15 -15.70
N CYS A 166 7.91 7.32 -14.60
CA CYS A 166 9.36 7.52 -14.64
C CYS A 166 10.09 6.31 -15.25
N SER A 167 9.69 5.09 -14.86
CA SER A 167 10.25 3.85 -15.42
C SER A 167 10.01 3.71 -16.94
N ALA A 168 8.88 4.20 -17.43
CA ALA A 168 8.56 4.20 -18.85
C ALA A 168 9.29 5.31 -19.63
N ALA A 169 9.63 6.42 -18.96
CA ALA A 169 10.35 7.55 -19.54
C ALA A 169 11.88 7.38 -19.49
N ALA A 170 12.40 6.47 -18.67
CA ALA A 170 13.82 6.18 -18.60
C ALA A 170 14.27 5.48 -19.89
N GLU A 171 15.08 6.18 -20.71
CA GLU A 171 15.65 5.69 -21.97
C GLU A 171 16.85 4.76 -21.74
#